data_b5b11ecdab1f790a490679413691d722
#
_entry.id   b5b11ecdab1f790a490679413691d722
#
_cell.length_a   1.000
_cell.length_b   1.000
_cell.length_c   1.000
_cell.angle_alpha   90.00
_cell.angle_beta   90.00
_cell.angle_gamma   90.00
#
_symmetry.space_group_name_H-M   'P 1'
#
loop_
_entity.id
_entity.type
_entity.pdbx_description
1 polymer ?
#
loop_
_entity_poly.entity_id
_entity_poly.type
_entity_poly.pdbx_seq_one_letter_code
_entity_poly.pdbx_strand_id
1 'polypeptide(L)'
;MEPNTFNEMLEQMRHGQGFIAALDQSGGSTPKALANYGISAINYTGEAEMFRLIHRMRTRVITSPAFTNQYIIGAILFERTMNSRIGSRYTAEYLWQEKHIVPFLKVDDGLAMQSDGVQLMKPIPELAHR
;
A
#
# COMPACT_ATOMS: atom_id res chain seq x y z
N MET A 1 -6.16 0.27 -17.46
CA MET A 1 -5.15 1.37 -17.42
C MET A 1 -4.80 1.76 -18.84
N GLU A 2 -4.90 3.02 -19.17
CA GLU A 2 -4.49 3.51 -20.47
C GLU A 2 -2.99 3.26 -20.68
N PRO A 3 -2.55 2.83 -21.89
CA PRO A 3 -1.13 2.54 -22.14
C PRO A 3 -0.18 3.71 -21.84
N ASN A 4 -0.66 4.93 -22.02
CA ASN A 4 0.09 6.14 -21.70
C ASN A 4 0.34 6.28 -20.20
N THR A 5 -0.68 6.02 -19.37
CA THR A 5 -0.57 6.10 -17.90
C THR A 5 0.49 5.16 -17.36
N PHE A 6 0.56 3.93 -17.87
CA PHE A 6 1.60 2.99 -17.44
C PHE A 6 3.01 3.50 -17.78
N ASN A 7 3.20 4.03 -18.99
CA ASN A 7 4.49 4.59 -19.41
C ASN A 7 4.89 5.80 -18.55
N GLU A 8 3.95 6.67 -18.22
CA GLU A 8 4.19 7.82 -17.33
C GLU A 8 4.62 7.37 -15.93
N MET A 9 3.94 6.38 -15.36
CA MET A 9 4.32 5.79 -14.08
C MET A 9 5.73 5.17 -14.14
N LEU A 10 6.04 4.45 -15.21
CA LEU A 10 7.34 3.83 -15.40
C LEU A 10 8.46 4.88 -15.51
N GLU A 11 8.23 5.94 -16.24
CA GLU A 11 9.19 7.06 -16.38
C GLU A 11 9.41 7.77 -15.02
N GLN A 12 8.35 7.95 -14.24
CA GLN A 12 8.48 8.49 -12.88
C GLN A 12 9.33 7.59 -12.00
N MET A 13 9.18 6.27 -12.09
CA MET A 13 10.00 5.33 -11.31
C MET A 13 11.45 5.27 -11.78
N ARG A 14 11.72 5.50 -13.08
CA ARG A 14 13.07 5.51 -13.64
C ARG A 14 13.86 6.77 -13.31
N HIS A 15 13.20 7.91 -13.32
CA HIS A 15 13.85 9.22 -13.30
C HIS A 15 13.43 10.11 -12.14
N GLY A 16 12.34 9.80 -11.46
CA GLY A 16 11.84 10.56 -10.31
C GLY A 16 12.81 10.53 -9.12
N GLN A 17 12.86 11.61 -8.39
CA GLN A 17 13.65 11.71 -7.16
C GLN A 17 12.73 11.70 -5.95
N GLY A 18 12.96 10.79 -5.03
CA GLY A 18 12.14 10.65 -3.84
C GLY A 18 12.23 9.24 -3.26
N PHE A 19 11.31 8.92 -2.36
CA PHE A 19 11.23 7.61 -1.74
C PHE A 19 9.87 6.94 -2.01
N ILE A 20 9.80 5.64 -1.72
CA ILE A 20 8.57 4.86 -1.80
C ILE A 20 7.99 4.72 -0.40
N ALA A 21 6.76 5.17 -0.20
CA ALA A 21 6.05 5.06 1.06
C ALA A 21 5.51 3.63 1.25
N ALA A 22 5.79 3.01 2.39
CA ALA A 22 5.28 1.68 2.74
C ALA A 22 3.94 1.81 3.50
N LEU A 23 2.84 1.60 2.81
CA LEU A 23 1.48 1.59 3.37
C LEU A 23 0.84 0.20 3.26
N ASP A 24 1.66 -0.84 3.29
CA ASP A 24 1.32 -2.22 3.00
C ASP A 24 1.17 -3.11 4.23
N GLN A 25 1.06 -2.54 5.44
CA GLN A 25 0.81 -3.32 6.65
C GLN A 25 -0.42 -4.19 6.46
N SER A 26 -0.26 -5.49 6.69
CA SER A 26 -1.29 -6.51 6.48
C SER A 26 -1.27 -7.55 7.59
N GLY A 27 -2.37 -8.27 7.78
CA GLY A 27 -2.45 -9.37 8.74
C GLY A 27 -1.93 -8.99 10.12
N GLY A 28 -0.89 -9.67 10.59
CA GLY A 28 -0.32 -9.50 11.92
C GLY A 28 0.33 -8.14 12.19
N SER A 29 0.71 -7.38 11.17
CA SER A 29 1.32 -6.05 11.34
C SER A 29 0.29 -4.92 11.46
N THR A 30 -0.96 -5.14 11.09
CA THR A 30 -2.03 -4.14 11.16
C THR A 30 -2.32 -3.67 12.59
N PRO A 31 -2.48 -4.56 13.60
CA PRO A 31 -2.70 -4.12 14.99
C PRO A 31 -1.56 -3.26 15.52
N LYS A 32 -0.32 -3.59 15.18
CA LYS A 32 0.85 -2.81 15.58
C LYS A 32 0.87 -1.43 14.91
N ALA A 33 0.51 -1.35 13.64
CA ALA A 33 0.42 -0.07 12.92
C ALA A 33 -0.66 0.83 13.54
N LEU A 34 -1.83 0.28 13.87
CA LEU A 34 -2.90 1.01 14.57
C LEU A 34 -2.46 1.47 15.97
N ALA A 35 -1.81 0.61 16.75
CA ALA A 35 -1.31 0.96 18.08
C ALA A 35 -0.28 2.10 18.01
N ASN A 36 0.63 2.06 17.06
CA ASN A 36 1.61 3.14 16.85
C ASN A 36 0.93 4.47 16.43
N TYR A 37 -0.23 4.40 15.81
CA TYR A 37 -1.06 5.56 15.46
C TYR A 37 -1.97 6.03 16.61
N GLY A 38 -1.95 5.35 17.76
CA GLY A 38 -2.74 5.68 18.93
C GLY A 38 -4.09 4.95 19.03
N ILE A 39 -4.32 3.94 18.20
CA ILE A 39 -5.55 3.12 18.23
C ILE A 39 -5.20 1.75 18.77
N SER A 40 -5.52 1.52 20.06
CA SER A 40 -5.27 0.23 20.70
C SER A 40 -6.36 -0.81 20.38
N ALA A 41 -6.06 -2.08 20.66
CA ALA A 41 -6.96 -3.20 20.38
C ALA A 41 -8.32 -3.12 21.09
N ILE A 42 -8.45 -2.35 22.16
CA ILE A 42 -9.73 -2.11 22.84
C ILE A 42 -10.68 -1.21 22.06
N ASN A 43 -10.19 -0.50 21.06
CA ASN A 43 -10.96 0.47 20.28
C ASN A 43 -11.71 -0.17 19.09
N TYR A 44 -11.55 -1.46 18.85
CA TYR A 44 -12.23 -2.16 17.75
C TYR A 44 -12.52 -3.62 18.12
N THR A 45 -13.57 -4.17 17.53
CA THR A 45 -13.97 -5.56 17.69
C THR A 45 -13.95 -6.25 16.32
N GLY A 46 -13.10 -7.27 16.21
CA GLY A 46 -13.02 -8.09 15.01
C GLY A 46 -12.21 -7.45 13.87
N GLU A 47 -11.98 -8.27 12.88
CA GLU A 47 -11.10 -7.97 11.75
C GLU A 47 -11.67 -6.90 10.81
N ALA A 48 -12.98 -6.94 10.56
CA ALA A 48 -13.64 -5.98 9.67
C ALA A 48 -13.52 -4.54 10.18
N GLU A 49 -13.70 -4.34 11.49
CA GLU A 49 -13.55 -3.02 12.09
C GLU A 49 -12.10 -2.57 12.14
N MET A 50 -11.19 -3.49 12.42
CA MET A 50 -9.74 -3.24 12.37
C MET A 50 -9.32 -2.75 10.96
N PHE A 51 -9.77 -3.40 9.89
CA PHE A 51 -9.45 -2.99 8.52
C PHE A 51 -10.11 -1.67 8.14
N ARG A 52 -11.29 -1.37 8.64
CA ARG A 52 -11.91 -0.06 8.45
C ARG A 52 -11.09 1.06 9.09
N LEU A 53 -10.57 0.82 10.28
CA LEU A 53 -9.72 1.79 10.99
C LEU A 53 -8.37 1.97 10.31
N ILE A 54 -7.72 0.90 9.85
CA ILE A 54 -6.45 1.02 9.13
C ILE A 54 -6.63 1.76 7.80
N HIS A 55 -7.75 1.54 7.10
CA HIS A 55 -8.04 2.30 5.89
C HIS A 55 -8.27 3.79 6.17
N ARG A 56 -8.98 4.12 7.23
CA ARG A 56 -9.15 5.52 7.67
C ARG A 56 -7.81 6.17 8.01
N MET A 57 -6.94 5.48 8.72
CA MET A 57 -5.58 5.94 9.02
C MET A 57 -4.80 6.22 7.73
N ARG A 58 -4.77 5.27 6.80
CA ARG A 58 -4.10 5.42 5.50
C ARG A 58 -4.68 6.55 4.68
N THR A 59 -5.99 6.69 4.67
CA THR A 59 -6.67 7.81 4.00
C THR A 59 -6.18 9.15 4.54
N ARG A 60 -6.09 9.31 5.86
CA ARG A 60 -5.58 10.55 6.47
C ARG A 60 -4.12 10.81 6.10
N VAL A 61 -3.29 9.78 6.04
CA VAL A 61 -1.89 9.92 5.60
C VAL A 61 -1.84 10.36 4.14
N ILE A 62 -2.52 9.66 3.25
CA ILE A 62 -2.50 9.90 1.80
C ILE A 62 -3.09 11.27 1.45
N THR A 63 -4.16 11.69 2.11
CA THR A 63 -4.82 12.98 1.84
C THR A 63 -4.12 14.18 2.49
N SER A 64 -3.15 13.94 3.36
CA SER A 64 -2.36 15.02 3.98
C SER A 64 -1.67 15.88 2.92
N PRO A 65 -1.64 17.21 3.08
CA PRO A 65 -0.86 18.10 2.22
C PRO A 65 0.64 17.78 2.19
N ALA A 66 1.16 17.17 3.26
CA ALA A 66 2.57 16.76 3.34
C ALA A 66 2.87 15.47 2.54
N PHE A 67 1.85 14.67 2.20
CA PHE A 67 1.99 13.49 1.37
C PHE A 67 1.94 13.90 -0.10
N THR A 68 3.09 14.24 -0.65
CA THR A 68 3.21 14.89 -1.98
C THR A 68 4.29 14.22 -2.83
N ASN A 69 4.10 14.24 -4.14
CA ASN A 69 5.06 13.75 -5.13
C ASN A 69 6.39 14.52 -5.17
N GLN A 70 6.50 15.63 -4.47
CA GLN A 70 7.77 16.31 -4.28
C GLN A 70 8.81 15.42 -3.56
N TYR A 71 8.35 14.54 -2.69
CA TYR A 71 9.21 13.64 -1.89
C TYR A 71 8.89 12.17 -2.07
N ILE A 72 7.67 11.82 -2.48
CA ILE A 72 7.14 10.47 -2.54
C ILE A 72 6.82 10.14 -4.00
N ILE A 73 7.61 9.24 -4.61
CA ILE A 73 7.42 8.86 -6.01
C ILE A 73 6.52 7.64 -6.18
N GLY A 74 6.35 6.84 -5.13
CA GLY A 74 5.51 5.65 -5.14
C GLY A 74 4.98 5.30 -3.74
N ALA A 75 3.92 4.50 -3.67
CA ALA A 75 3.37 3.99 -2.42
C ALA A 75 3.00 2.52 -2.57
N ILE A 76 3.47 1.67 -1.65
CA ILE A 76 3.13 0.24 -1.62
C ILE A 76 1.85 0.07 -0.81
N LEU A 77 0.85 -0.56 -1.42
CA LEU A 77 -0.45 -0.82 -0.84
C LEU A 77 -0.70 -2.31 -0.67
N PHE A 78 -1.41 -2.67 0.38
CA PHE A 78 -2.02 -3.98 0.50
C PHE A 78 -3.30 -4.03 -0.36
N GLU A 79 -3.64 -5.19 -0.91
CA GLU A 79 -4.75 -5.38 -1.86
C GLU A 79 -6.08 -4.77 -1.36
N ARG A 80 -6.43 -5.01 -0.10
CA ARG A 80 -7.64 -4.45 0.50
C ARG A 80 -7.64 -2.92 0.52
N THR A 81 -6.50 -2.30 0.77
CA THR A 81 -6.36 -0.84 0.72
C THR A 81 -6.45 -0.32 -0.71
N MET A 82 -5.81 -1.01 -1.65
CA MET A 82 -5.85 -0.64 -3.06
C MET A 82 -7.29 -0.64 -3.61
N ASN A 83 -8.09 -1.64 -3.22
CA ASN A 83 -9.48 -1.80 -3.62
C ASN A 83 -10.48 -0.99 -2.76
N SER A 84 -10.02 -0.34 -1.70
CA SER A 84 -10.83 0.61 -0.93
C SER A 84 -10.87 1.98 -1.60
N ARG A 85 -11.77 2.85 -1.15
CA ARG A 85 -11.97 4.16 -1.77
C ARG A 85 -11.53 5.30 -0.87
N ILE A 86 -11.00 6.33 -1.51
CA ILE A 86 -10.79 7.68 -0.95
C ILE A 86 -11.73 8.61 -1.72
N GLY A 87 -12.78 9.07 -1.06
CA GLY A 87 -13.88 9.75 -1.75
C GLY A 87 -14.57 8.84 -2.76
N SER A 88 -14.67 9.26 -3.99
CA SER A 88 -15.30 8.51 -5.09
C SER A 88 -14.34 7.59 -5.85
N ARG A 89 -13.02 7.73 -5.65
CA ARG A 89 -12.00 6.99 -6.41
C ARG A 89 -11.44 5.80 -5.63
N TYR A 90 -10.99 4.77 -6.32
CA TYR A 90 -10.14 3.76 -5.70
C TYR A 90 -8.84 4.38 -5.19
N THR A 91 -8.25 3.80 -4.13
CA THR A 91 -7.04 4.35 -3.51
C THR A 91 -5.89 4.47 -4.52
N ALA A 92 -5.73 3.49 -5.41
CA ALA A 92 -4.72 3.54 -6.47
C ALA A 92 -4.95 4.70 -7.46
N GLU A 93 -6.22 4.89 -7.88
CA GLU A 93 -6.60 6.00 -8.76
C GLU A 93 -6.35 7.36 -8.09
N TYR A 94 -6.71 7.47 -6.81
CA TYR A 94 -6.48 8.70 -6.04
C TYR A 94 -4.98 9.03 -5.95
N LEU A 95 -4.15 8.04 -5.66
CA LEU A 95 -2.70 8.23 -5.59
C LEU A 95 -2.13 8.75 -6.90
N TRP A 96 -2.52 8.17 -8.03
CA TRP A 96 -2.01 8.63 -9.31
C TRP A 96 -2.63 9.93 -9.78
N GLN A 97 -3.95 10.02 -9.83
CA GLN A 97 -4.65 11.15 -10.43
C GLN A 97 -4.57 12.45 -9.60
N GLU A 98 -4.62 12.33 -8.26
CA GLU A 98 -4.60 13.50 -7.38
C GLU A 98 -3.21 13.81 -6.82
N LYS A 99 -2.39 12.79 -6.59
CA LYS A 99 -1.10 12.96 -5.93
C LYS A 99 0.10 12.79 -6.86
N HIS A 100 -0.09 12.23 -8.06
CA HIS A 100 0.98 11.82 -8.97
C HIS A 100 2.02 10.92 -8.29
N ILE A 101 1.54 9.99 -7.47
CA ILE A 101 2.33 8.99 -6.76
C ILE A 101 1.99 7.62 -7.32
N VAL A 102 3.00 6.86 -7.73
CA VAL A 102 2.80 5.55 -8.37
C VAL A 102 2.30 4.53 -7.35
N PRO A 103 1.12 3.92 -7.52
CA PRO A 103 0.63 2.88 -6.64
C PRO A 103 1.28 1.53 -6.97
N PHE A 104 1.78 0.84 -5.95
CA PHE A 104 2.30 -0.52 -6.04
C PHE A 104 1.42 -1.47 -5.23
N LEU A 105 1.09 -2.62 -5.80
CA LEU A 105 0.42 -3.69 -5.08
C LEU A 105 1.45 -4.61 -4.42
N LYS A 106 1.36 -4.78 -3.10
CA LYS A 106 2.07 -5.84 -2.38
C LYS A 106 1.48 -7.19 -2.78
N VAL A 107 2.29 -8.04 -3.38
CA VAL A 107 1.86 -9.36 -3.88
C VAL A 107 2.53 -10.53 -3.14
N ASP A 108 3.57 -10.28 -2.35
CA ASP A 108 4.26 -11.34 -1.62
C ASP A 108 3.38 -11.95 -0.52
N ASP A 109 3.59 -13.23 -0.28
CA ASP A 109 2.87 -14.02 0.74
C ASP A 109 3.81 -14.45 1.89
N GLY A 110 4.86 -13.67 2.11
CA GLY A 110 5.89 -13.91 3.11
C GLY A 110 6.98 -14.88 2.66
N LEU A 111 7.83 -15.27 3.61
CA LEU A 111 8.99 -16.12 3.36
C LEU A 111 8.69 -17.58 3.65
N ALA A 112 9.26 -18.47 2.84
CA ALA A 112 9.27 -19.91 3.07
C ALA A 112 10.22 -20.26 4.22
N MET A 113 10.25 -21.52 4.63
CA MET A 113 11.24 -22.00 5.60
C MET A 113 12.65 -21.88 5.04
N GLN A 114 13.59 -21.54 5.92
CA GLN A 114 15.01 -21.51 5.55
C GLN A 114 15.50 -22.92 5.23
N SER A 115 16.25 -23.07 4.13
CA SER A 115 16.94 -24.28 3.73
C SER A 115 18.34 -23.94 3.19
N ASP A 116 19.35 -24.68 3.61
CA ASP A 116 20.75 -24.53 3.17
C ASP A 116 21.30 -23.09 3.27
N GLY A 117 20.90 -22.39 4.32
CA GLY A 117 21.30 -20.99 4.54
C GLY A 117 20.57 -19.97 3.68
N VAL A 118 19.59 -20.38 2.89
CA VAL A 118 18.79 -19.53 2.00
C VAL A 118 17.34 -19.52 2.45
N GLN A 119 16.71 -18.36 2.41
CA GLN A 119 15.29 -18.19 2.67
C GLN A 119 14.64 -17.50 1.46
N LEU A 120 13.80 -18.23 0.76
CA LEU A 120 13.12 -17.73 -0.44
C LEU A 120 11.72 -17.18 -0.10
N MET A 121 11.21 -16.33 -0.98
CA MET A 121 9.82 -15.92 -0.94
C MET A 121 8.92 -17.13 -1.25
N LYS A 122 7.78 -17.23 -0.57
CA LYS A 122 6.76 -18.23 -0.90
C LYS A 122 6.28 -18.06 -2.33
N PRO A 123 5.94 -19.15 -3.04
CA PRO A 123 5.30 -19.07 -4.35
C PRO A 123 4.03 -18.22 -4.30
N ILE A 124 3.83 -17.39 -5.30
CA ILE A 124 2.65 -16.53 -5.43
C ILE A 124 1.77 -17.11 -6.54
N PRO A 125 0.66 -17.78 -6.21
CA PRO A 125 -0.27 -18.29 -7.22
C PRO A 125 -0.83 -17.13 -8.06
N GLU A 126 -0.97 -17.37 -9.34
CA GLU A 126 -1.62 -16.42 -10.27
C GLU A 126 -1.03 -15.01 -10.29
N LEU A 127 0.27 -14.87 -10.01
CA LEU A 127 0.93 -13.56 -9.96
C LEU A 127 0.68 -12.71 -11.21
N ALA A 128 0.60 -13.33 -12.38
CA ALA A 128 0.34 -12.64 -13.65
C ALA A 128 -1.08 -12.05 -13.77
N HIS A 129 -2.00 -12.43 -12.89
CA HIS A 129 -3.39 -11.98 -12.89
C HIS A 129 -3.72 -11.01 -11.75
N ARG A 130 -2.75 -10.62 -10.94
CA ARG A 130 -2.92 -9.69 -9.81
C ARG A 130 -2.63 -8.25 -10.13
#